data_38c14c090a2302f53ca8fab9e61fa6e7
#
_entry.id   38c14c090a2302f53ca8fab9e61fa6e7
#
_cell.length_a   1.000
_cell.length_b   1.000
_cell.length_c   1.000
_cell.angle_alpha   90.00
_cell.angle_beta   90.00
_cell.angle_gamma   90.00
#
_symmetry.space_group_name_H-M   'P 1'
#
loop_
_entity.id
_entity.type
_entity.pdbx_description
1 polymer ?
#
loop_
_entity_poly.entity_id
_entity_poly.type
_entity_poly.pdbx_seq_one_letter_code
_entity_poly.pdbx_strand_id
1 'polypeptide(L)'
;AMGENFSNGAFVARHGSWNRKPPSGYDVVYVAFDERGNPLGKPIPVLTGFLKSNGDTRGRPTWVEWAQDGSLLVSDDTAGIIWRVSSPGASPQGAIERVTGNRLPPQRELRGQNATFAEDYARIVTED
;
A
#
# COMPACT_ATOMS: atom_id res chain seq x y z
N ALA A 1 15.58 -7.72 -1.54
CA ALA A 1 14.18 -7.54 -1.92
C ALA A 1 13.95 -7.82 -3.41
N MET A 2 12.87 -7.35 -3.98
CA MET A 2 12.39 -7.71 -5.32
C MET A 2 13.21 -7.19 -6.53
N GLY A 3 14.41 -6.65 -6.30
CA GLY A 3 15.29 -6.12 -7.34
C GLY A 3 15.35 -4.59 -7.38
N GLU A 4 16.24 -4.03 -8.19
CA GLU A 4 16.54 -2.59 -8.23
C GLU A 4 15.34 -1.72 -8.62
N ASN A 5 14.46 -2.22 -9.49
CA ASN A 5 13.25 -1.50 -9.91
C ASN A 5 12.25 -1.24 -8.77
N PHE A 6 12.42 -1.91 -7.63
CA PHE A 6 11.55 -1.80 -6.46
C PHE A 6 12.32 -1.33 -5.21
N SER A 7 13.38 -0.55 -5.41
CA SER A 7 14.29 -0.14 -4.33
C SER A 7 13.77 1.06 -3.53
N ASN A 8 12.99 1.94 -4.14
CA ASN A 8 12.52 3.17 -3.49
C ASN A 8 11.04 3.39 -3.77
N GLY A 9 10.20 2.85 -2.91
CA GLY A 9 8.76 2.93 -3.06
C GLY A 9 8.01 2.03 -2.09
N ALA A 10 6.75 1.79 -2.39
CA ALA A 10 5.88 0.95 -1.58
C ALA A 10 5.07 -0.03 -2.42
N PHE A 11 4.89 -1.24 -1.92
CA PHE A 11 3.87 -2.16 -2.42
C PHE A 11 2.55 -1.88 -1.71
N VAL A 12 1.48 -1.85 -2.47
CA VAL A 12 0.14 -1.56 -1.96
C VAL A 12 -0.82 -2.64 -2.42
N ALA A 13 -1.41 -3.36 -1.47
CA ALA A 13 -2.52 -4.26 -1.75
C ALA A 13 -3.79 -3.44 -1.98
N ARG A 14 -4.41 -3.59 -3.14
CA ARG A 14 -5.69 -2.95 -3.45
C ARG A 14 -6.80 -3.99 -3.40
N HIS A 15 -7.54 -4.00 -2.30
CA HIS A 15 -8.61 -4.96 -2.04
C HIS A 15 -9.69 -4.98 -3.11
N GLY A 16 -9.86 -3.88 -3.80
CA GLY A 16 -10.81 -3.76 -4.89
C GLY A 16 -12.10 -3.05 -4.48
N SER A 17 -12.74 -2.46 -5.46
CA SER A 17 -13.97 -1.70 -5.28
C SER A 17 -15.14 -2.62 -4.91
N TRP A 18 -16.04 -2.10 -4.09
CA TRP A 18 -17.27 -2.80 -3.72
C TRP A 18 -18.43 -2.48 -4.66
N ASN A 19 -18.58 -1.23 -5.04
CA ASN A 19 -19.76 -0.76 -5.81
C ASN A 19 -19.37 0.17 -6.97
N ARG A 20 -18.35 -0.22 -7.73
CA ARG A 20 -17.90 0.53 -8.90
C ARG A 20 -18.08 -0.29 -10.18
N LYS A 21 -18.54 0.36 -11.25
CA LYS A 21 -18.62 -0.22 -12.60
C LYS A 21 -17.82 0.64 -13.58
N PRO A 22 -16.78 0.09 -14.27
CA PRO A 22 -16.22 -1.24 -14.05
C PRO A 22 -15.49 -1.35 -12.69
N PRO A 23 -15.33 -2.57 -12.15
CA PRO A 23 -14.56 -2.81 -10.93
C PRO A 23 -13.12 -2.29 -11.05
N SER A 24 -12.52 -1.89 -9.94
CA SER A 24 -11.15 -1.33 -9.91
C SER A 24 -10.40 -1.82 -8.69
N GLY A 25 -9.09 -1.97 -8.81
CA GLY A 25 -8.24 -2.61 -7.81
C GLY A 25 -8.18 -4.12 -8.05
N TYR A 26 -8.18 -4.91 -7.00
CA TYR A 26 -8.01 -6.38 -7.03
C TYR A 26 -6.61 -6.77 -7.50
N ASP A 27 -5.59 -6.11 -7.00
CA ASP A 27 -4.20 -6.33 -7.37
C ASP A 27 -3.25 -5.84 -6.28
N VAL A 28 -1.98 -6.10 -6.48
CA VAL A 28 -0.90 -5.45 -5.76
C VAL A 28 -0.15 -4.57 -6.74
N VAL A 29 0.05 -3.33 -6.38
CA VAL A 29 0.79 -2.35 -7.17
C VAL A 29 2.03 -1.89 -6.43
N TYR A 30 3.00 -1.40 -7.19
CA TYR A 30 4.15 -0.69 -6.67
C TYR A 30 4.02 0.80 -6.98
N VAL A 31 4.30 1.63 -6.00
CA VAL A 31 4.37 3.09 -6.13
C VAL A 31 5.81 3.48 -5.88
N ALA A 32 6.51 3.94 -6.93
CA ALA A 32 7.84 4.48 -6.79
C ALA A 32 7.81 5.87 -6.17
N PHE A 33 8.82 6.18 -5.37
CA PHE A 33 9.01 7.50 -4.76
C PHE A 33 10.29 8.17 -5.23
N ASP A 34 10.30 9.50 -5.23
CA ASP A 34 11.51 10.30 -5.36
C ASP A 34 12.29 10.35 -4.03
N GLU A 35 13.44 11.03 -4.03
CA GLU A 35 14.27 11.19 -2.83
C GLU A 35 13.57 11.99 -1.70
N ARG A 36 12.50 12.72 -2.02
CA ARG A 36 11.69 13.49 -1.07
C ARG A 36 10.48 12.71 -0.57
N GLY A 37 10.26 11.48 -1.10
CA GLY A 37 9.11 10.65 -0.77
C GLY A 37 7.83 11.01 -1.54
N ASN A 38 7.92 11.77 -2.62
CA ASN A 38 6.76 12.02 -3.47
C ASN A 38 6.56 10.87 -4.47
N PRO A 39 5.32 10.47 -4.75
CA PRO A 39 5.06 9.44 -5.74
C PRO A 39 5.54 9.85 -7.14
N LEU A 40 6.20 8.91 -7.82
CA LEU A 40 6.63 9.06 -9.20
C LEU A 40 5.65 8.34 -10.14
N GLY A 41 4.85 9.13 -10.83
CA GLY A 41 3.95 8.59 -11.86
C GLY A 41 2.80 7.76 -11.32
N LYS A 42 2.26 6.88 -12.17
CA LYS A 42 1.14 6.01 -11.84
C LYS A 42 1.63 4.73 -11.13
N PRO A 43 0.81 4.13 -10.25
CA PRO A 43 1.10 2.82 -9.68
C PRO A 43 1.36 1.77 -10.76
N ILE A 44 2.37 0.94 -10.55
CA ILE A 44 2.78 -0.13 -11.47
C ILE A 44 2.18 -1.45 -10.97
N PRO A 45 1.36 -2.17 -11.77
CA PRO A 45 0.84 -3.47 -11.38
C PRO A 45 1.98 -4.49 -11.20
N VAL A 46 1.95 -5.23 -10.09
CA VAL A 46 2.94 -6.25 -9.74
C VAL A 46 2.32 -7.64 -9.65
N LEU A 47 1.21 -7.77 -8.96
CA LEU A 47 0.44 -9.00 -8.85
C LEU A 47 -1.01 -8.74 -9.27
N THR A 48 -1.43 -9.39 -10.34
CA THR A 48 -2.74 -9.18 -10.98
C THR A 48 -3.46 -10.51 -11.22
N GLY A 49 -4.63 -10.47 -11.83
CA GLY A 49 -5.39 -11.66 -12.22
C GLY A 49 -6.42 -12.13 -11.18
N PHE A 50 -6.63 -11.35 -10.13
CA PHE A 50 -7.67 -11.63 -9.14
C PHE A 50 -9.08 -11.35 -9.66
N LEU A 51 -9.25 -10.37 -10.54
CA LEU A 51 -10.52 -10.06 -11.19
C LEU A 51 -10.65 -10.85 -12.49
N LYS A 52 -11.72 -11.62 -12.61
CA LYS A 52 -12.05 -12.35 -13.83
C LYS A 52 -12.79 -11.46 -14.84
N SER A 53 -12.81 -11.87 -16.11
CA SER A 53 -13.47 -11.14 -17.17
C SER A 53 -15.01 -11.02 -16.99
N ASN A 54 -15.61 -11.95 -16.28
CA ASN A 54 -17.03 -11.94 -15.95
C ASN A 54 -17.39 -11.06 -14.73
N GLY A 55 -16.40 -10.41 -14.12
CA GLY A 55 -16.57 -9.57 -12.93
C GLY A 55 -16.45 -10.29 -11.59
N ASP A 56 -16.34 -11.63 -11.58
CA ASP A 56 -16.07 -12.39 -10.36
C ASP A 56 -14.62 -12.20 -9.90
N THR A 57 -14.36 -12.48 -8.64
CA THR A 57 -13.01 -12.43 -8.09
C THR A 57 -12.48 -13.83 -7.77
N ARG A 58 -11.18 -14.03 -7.94
CA ARG A 58 -10.45 -15.19 -7.43
C ARG A 58 -9.89 -14.97 -6.04
N GLY A 59 -9.74 -13.71 -5.66
CA GLY A 59 -9.19 -13.27 -4.41
C GLY A 59 -9.22 -11.76 -4.31
N ARG A 60 -8.91 -11.25 -3.11
CA ARG A 60 -8.85 -9.82 -2.81
C ARG A 60 -7.65 -9.56 -1.90
N PRO A 61 -6.55 -9.02 -2.42
CA PRO A 61 -5.37 -8.70 -1.62
C PRO A 61 -5.68 -7.70 -0.51
N THR A 62 -5.25 -7.98 0.71
CA THR A 62 -5.52 -7.12 1.89
C THR A 62 -4.28 -6.50 2.48
N TRP A 63 -3.18 -7.24 2.54
CA TRP A 63 -1.95 -6.80 3.17
C TRP A 63 -0.72 -7.32 2.46
N VAL A 64 0.38 -6.59 2.57
CA VAL A 64 1.68 -6.99 2.04
C VAL A 64 2.73 -6.93 3.14
N GLU A 65 3.64 -7.89 3.16
CA GLU A 65 4.72 -7.97 4.13
C GLU A 65 5.96 -8.60 3.49
N TRP A 66 7.14 -8.24 3.95
CA TRP A 66 8.37 -8.86 3.52
C TRP A 66 8.65 -10.15 4.29
N ALA A 67 8.93 -11.23 3.58
CA ALA A 67 9.52 -12.42 4.17
C ALA A 67 11.03 -12.22 4.36
N GLN A 68 11.62 -13.02 5.24
CA GLN A 68 13.05 -12.94 5.56
C GLN A 68 13.97 -13.19 4.36
N ASP A 69 13.51 -13.94 3.39
CA ASP A 69 14.23 -14.25 2.15
C ASP A 69 14.09 -13.19 1.04
N GLY A 70 13.40 -12.09 1.33
CA GLY A 70 13.14 -11.01 0.38
C GLY A 70 11.97 -11.23 -0.56
N SER A 71 11.19 -12.31 -0.38
CA SER A 71 9.90 -12.45 -1.07
C SER A 71 8.83 -11.56 -0.45
N LEU A 72 7.83 -11.19 -1.25
CA LEU A 72 6.67 -10.44 -0.79
C LEU A 72 5.56 -11.43 -0.46
N LEU A 73 5.02 -11.36 0.75
CA LEU A 73 3.84 -12.07 1.18
C LEU A 73 2.62 -11.17 1.01
N VAL A 74 1.55 -11.71 0.46
CA VAL A 74 0.30 -10.99 0.21
C VAL A 74 -0.84 -11.80 0.80
N SER A 75 -1.50 -11.26 1.81
CA SER A 75 -2.71 -11.90 2.36
C SER A 75 -3.92 -11.64 1.47
N ASP A 76 -4.79 -12.61 1.40
CA ASP A 76 -6.01 -12.61 0.59
C ASP A 76 -7.15 -13.15 1.44
N ASP A 77 -8.08 -12.29 1.84
CA ASP A 77 -9.18 -12.63 2.73
C ASP A 77 -10.34 -13.34 2.02
N THR A 78 -10.47 -13.15 0.73
CA THR A 78 -11.51 -13.81 -0.06
C THR A 78 -11.10 -15.23 -0.44
N ALA A 79 -9.87 -15.43 -0.89
CA ALA A 79 -9.35 -16.75 -1.19
C ALA A 79 -8.93 -17.53 0.08
N GLY A 80 -8.72 -16.85 1.21
CA GLY A 80 -8.29 -17.45 2.48
C GLY A 80 -6.87 -18.00 2.43
N ILE A 81 -5.98 -17.40 1.65
CA ILE A 81 -4.61 -17.84 1.45
C ILE A 81 -3.61 -16.69 1.57
N ILE A 82 -2.35 -17.01 1.64
CA ILE A 82 -1.24 -16.07 1.55
C ILE A 82 -0.46 -16.40 0.29
N TRP A 83 -0.41 -15.43 -0.60
CA TRP A 83 0.41 -15.49 -1.82
C TRP A 83 1.85 -15.16 -1.50
N ARG A 84 2.78 -15.88 -2.08
CA ARG A 84 4.20 -15.57 -2.03
C ARG A 84 4.70 -15.18 -3.41
N VAL A 85 5.23 -13.97 -3.50
CA VAL A 85 5.78 -13.41 -4.73
C VAL A 85 7.29 -13.29 -4.57
N SER A 86 8.03 -13.95 -5.43
CA SER A 86 9.49 -13.90 -5.45
C SER A 86 9.99 -13.52 -6.83
N SER A 87 11.10 -12.82 -6.88
CA SER A 87 11.82 -12.50 -8.11
C SER A 87 13.08 -13.36 -8.19
N PRO A 88 13.47 -13.85 -9.39
CA PRO A 88 14.79 -14.44 -9.57
C PRO A 88 15.86 -13.43 -9.13
N GLY A 89 16.76 -13.84 -8.21
CA GLY A 89 17.75 -12.94 -7.63
C GLY A 89 17.25 -12.02 -6.50
N ALA A 90 16.04 -12.24 -6.01
CA ALA A 90 15.59 -11.58 -4.78
C ALA A 90 16.56 -11.91 -3.62
N SER A 91 16.90 -10.90 -2.85
CA SER A 91 17.75 -11.00 -1.67
C SER A 91 16.98 -10.57 -0.42
N PRO A 92 17.39 -11.01 0.78
CA PRO A 92 16.79 -10.56 2.02
C PRO A 92 16.69 -9.04 2.07
N GLN A 93 15.59 -8.55 2.58
CA GLN A 93 15.43 -7.13 2.90
C GLN A 93 16.45 -6.75 3.97
N GLY A 94 17.25 -5.74 3.70
CA GLY A 94 18.12 -5.14 4.72
C GLY A 94 17.30 -4.60 5.89
N ALA A 95 17.92 -4.46 7.04
CA ALA A 95 17.27 -3.84 8.19
C ALA A 95 16.74 -2.46 7.79
N ILE A 96 15.47 -2.23 8.04
CA ILE A 96 14.87 -0.90 7.85
C ILE A 96 15.45 -0.02 8.95
N GLU A 97 16.34 0.89 8.59
CA GLU A 97 16.76 1.93 9.51
C GLU A 97 15.53 2.74 9.93
N ARG A 98 15.18 2.65 11.20
CA ARG A 98 14.21 3.56 11.77
C ARG A 98 14.75 4.97 11.60
N VAL A 99 14.05 5.79 10.88
CA VAL A 99 14.34 7.22 10.83
C VAL A 99 14.18 7.78 12.24
N THR A 100 15.31 7.82 12.97
CA THR A 100 15.39 8.48 14.26
C THR A 100 15.49 9.97 14.02
N GLY A 101 14.37 10.62 13.93
CA GLY A 101 14.28 12.05 13.72
C GLY A 101 12.88 12.40 13.21
N ASN A 102 12.33 13.43 13.78
CA ASN A 102 11.03 13.92 13.38
C ASN A 102 11.19 14.68 12.07
N ARG A 103 11.16 13.97 10.94
CA ARG A 103 11.16 14.58 9.59
C ARG A 103 9.82 15.19 9.22
N LEU A 104 8.79 14.88 9.98
CA LEU A 104 7.51 15.56 9.85
C LEU A 104 7.64 16.96 10.46
N PRO A 105 7.09 17.99 9.83
CA PRO A 105 6.99 19.30 10.46
C PRO A 105 6.32 19.15 11.82
N PRO A 106 6.71 19.97 12.82
CA PRO A 106 6.09 19.94 14.13
C PRO A 106 4.57 19.95 13.98
N GLN A 107 3.87 19.14 14.79
CA GLN A 107 2.41 19.04 14.71
C GLN A 107 1.69 20.41 14.75
N ARG A 108 2.34 21.45 15.27
CA ARG A 108 1.84 22.82 15.24
C ARG A 108 1.69 23.41 13.83
N GLU A 109 2.61 23.06 12.91
CA GLU A 109 2.55 23.54 11.51
C GLU A 109 1.49 22.76 10.72
N LEU A 110 1.31 21.49 11.03
CA LEU A 110 0.21 20.68 10.48
C LEU A 110 -1.15 21.12 11.03
N ARG A 111 -1.23 21.54 12.29
CA ARG A 111 -2.45 22.09 12.90
C ARG A 111 -2.89 23.41 12.26
N GLY A 112 -1.96 24.23 11.79
CA GLY A 112 -2.31 25.46 11.10
C GLY A 112 -3.03 25.26 9.76
N GLN A 113 -2.82 24.11 9.12
CA GLN A 113 -3.46 23.76 7.84
C GLN A 113 -4.70 22.86 7.97
N ASN A 114 -4.85 22.13 9.08
CA ASN A 114 -5.93 21.18 9.30
C ASN A 114 -6.65 21.36 10.66
N ALA A 115 -6.49 22.51 11.31
CA ALA A 115 -7.11 22.77 12.61
C ALA A 115 -8.64 22.67 12.55
N THR A 116 -9.23 23.12 11.44
CA THR A 116 -10.67 23.07 11.20
C THR A 116 -11.20 21.64 11.09
N PHE A 117 -10.44 20.70 10.46
CA PHE A 117 -10.90 19.33 10.31
C PHE A 117 -11.01 18.59 11.65
N ALA A 118 -10.03 18.75 12.53
CA ALA A 118 -10.07 18.09 13.85
C ALA A 118 -11.15 18.69 14.76
N GLU A 119 -11.36 20.00 14.69
CA GLU A 119 -12.40 20.71 15.44
C GLU A 119 -13.79 20.40 14.88
N ASP A 120 -13.95 20.36 13.57
CA ASP A 120 -15.21 20.00 12.90
C ASP A 120 -15.55 18.52 13.14
N TYR A 121 -14.58 17.62 13.11
CA TYR A 121 -14.80 16.20 13.44
C TYR A 121 -15.18 16.00 14.91
N ALA A 122 -14.52 16.69 15.84
CA ALA A 122 -14.88 16.65 17.25
C ALA A 122 -16.30 17.17 17.50
N ARG A 123 -16.73 18.20 16.76
CA ARG A 123 -18.09 18.74 16.83
C ARG A 123 -19.13 17.74 16.34
N ILE A 124 -18.90 17.10 15.18
CA ILE A 124 -19.81 16.10 14.62
C ILE A 124 -20.02 14.92 15.55
N VAL A 125 -18.97 14.50 16.27
CA VAL A 125 -19.03 13.35 17.21
C VAL A 125 -19.65 13.70 18.56
N THR A 126 -19.72 14.98 18.93
CA THR A 126 -20.26 15.42 20.23
C THR A 126 -21.67 16.00 20.18
N GLU A 127 -22.23 16.25 19.00
CA GLU A 127 -23.59 16.77 18.82
C GLU A 127 -24.66 15.69 18.56
N ASP A 128 -24.28 14.39 18.56
CA ASP A 128 -25.17 13.23 18.58
C ASP A 128 -25.30 12.70 20.03
#